data_5c24bec56707d23b994411d60b3eb749
#
_entry.id   5c24bec56707d23b994411d60b3eb749
#
_cell.length_a   1.000
_cell.length_b   1.000
_cell.length_c   1.000
_cell.angle_alpha   90.00
_cell.angle_beta   90.00
_cell.angle_gamma   90.00
#
_symmetry.space_group_name_H-M   'P 1'
#
loop_
_entity.id
_entity.type
_entity.pdbx_description
1 polymer ?
#
loop_
_entity_poly.entity_id
_entity_poly.type
_entity_poly.pdbx_seq_one_letter_code
_entity_poly.pdbx_strand_id
1 'polypeptide(L)'
;MTEVTQTAQQRFDTNYITSTEIAGELQVSRTALVNARHRGLLPAPIAVNGTNIYIWERKEVRPFVDAWKLILNVRRTVKNG
;
A
#
# COMPACT_ATOMS: atom_id res chain seq x y z
N MET A 1 26.82 23.53 13.05
CA MET A 1 26.30 22.19 12.98
C MET A 1 25.17 22.11 11.97
N THR A 2 25.14 21.08 11.27
CA THR A 2 24.16 20.95 10.22
C THR A 2 22.98 20.14 10.69
N GLU A 3 21.84 20.70 10.52
CA GLU A 3 20.62 19.96 10.77
C GLU A 3 20.45 18.87 9.74
N VAL A 4 20.07 17.70 10.20
CA VAL A 4 19.69 16.66 9.26
C VAL A 4 18.29 16.97 8.79
N THR A 5 18.20 17.52 7.61
CA THR A 5 16.92 17.87 7.01
C THR A 5 16.57 16.85 5.97
N GLN A 6 15.42 16.24 6.10
CA GLN A 6 14.96 15.28 5.12
C GLN A 6 14.70 15.99 3.80
N THR A 7 15.08 15.34 2.71
CA THR A 7 14.70 15.80 1.38
C THR A 7 13.21 15.58 1.17
N ALA A 8 12.67 16.21 0.13
CA ALA A 8 11.28 16.00 -0.24
C ALA A 8 11.01 14.51 -0.50
N GLN A 9 11.96 13.84 -1.16
CA GLN A 9 11.82 12.41 -1.43
C GLN A 9 11.77 11.61 -0.15
N GLN A 10 12.63 11.93 0.81
CA GLN A 10 12.66 11.21 2.09
C GLN A 10 11.36 11.41 2.86
N ARG A 11 10.82 12.63 2.87
CA ARG A 11 9.53 12.89 3.51
C ARG A 11 8.42 12.10 2.85
N PHE A 12 8.43 12.04 1.54
CA PHE A 12 7.45 11.27 0.79
C PHE A 12 7.55 9.78 1.17
N ASP A 13 8.76 9.23 1.14
CA ASP A 13 8.96 7.81 1.42
C ASP A 13 8.58 7.44 2.85
N THR A 14 8.78 8.37 3.79
CA THR A 14 8.44 8.13 5.19
C THR A 14 6.94 8.16 5.43
N ASN A 15 6.24 9.06 4.76
CA ASN A 15 4.84 9.33 5.06
C ASN A 15 3.85 8.65 4.12
N TYR A 16 4.28 8.26 2.93
CA TYR A 16 3.39 7.74 1.90
C TYR A 16 3.87 6.41 1.35
N ILE A 17 2.95 5.64 0.84
CA ILE A 17 3.26 4.36 0.20
C ILE A 17 2.49 4.29 -1.11
N THR A 18 3.14 3.77 -2.14
CA THR A 18 2.53 3.65 -3.46
C THR A 18 1.84 2.31 -3.62
N SER A 19 0.94 2.26 -4.62
CA SER A 19 0.28 1.01 -4.98
C SER A 19 1.30 -0.06 -5.38
N THR A 20 2.35 0.34 -6.08
CA THR A 20 3.41 -0.59 -6.48
C THR A 20 4.09 -1.21 -5.27
N GLU A 21 4.37 -0.40 -4.26
CA GLU A 21 5.03 -0.90 -3.05
C GLU A 21 4.13 -1.86 -2.29
N ILE A 22 2.84 -1.54 -2.16
CA ILE A 22 1.88 -2.43 -1.50
C ILE A 22 1.76 -3.74 -2.24
N ALA A 23 1.65 -3.67 -3.57
CA ALA A 23 1.56 -4.88 -4.40
C ALA A 23 2.78 -5.78 -4.18
N GLY A 24 3.96 -5.19 -4.13
CA GLY A 24 5.19 -5.93 -3.87
C GLY A 24 5.22 -6.56 -2.49
N GLU A 25 4.78 -5.81 -1.48
CA GLU A 25 4.77 -6.32 -0.10
C GLU A 25 3.82 -7.49 0.05
N LEU A 26 2.65 -7.42 -0.57
CA LEU A 26 1.63 -8.45 -0.45
C LEU A 26 1.74 -9.53 -1.53
N GLN A 27 2.61 -9.32 -2.50
CA GLN A 27 2.79 -10.24 -3.63
C GLN A 27 1.48 -10.46 -4.38
N VAL A 28 0.83 -9.36 -4.69
CA VAL A 28 -0.42 -9.38 -5.44
C VAL A 28 -0.29 -8.52 -6.69
N SER A 29 -1.18 -8.72 -7.65
CA SER A 29 -1.19 -7.95 -8.88
C SER A 29 -1.82 -6.58 -8.64
N ARG A 30 -1.59 -5.67 -9.57
CA ARG A 30 -2.24 -4.37 -9.55
C ARG A 30 -3.76 -4.50 -9.62
N THR A 31 -4.25 -5.45 -10.42
CA THR A 31 -5.67 -5.72 -10.53
C THR A 31 -6.25 -6.13 -9.18
N ALA A 32 -5.52 -6.95 -8.44
CA ALA A 32 -5.94 -7.36 -7.10
C ALA A 32 -6.06 -6.16 -6.17
N LEU A 33 -5.13 -5.20 -6.27
CA LEU A 33 -5.20 -3.97 -5.47
C LEU A 33 -6.44 -3.15 -5.81
N VAL A 34 -6.72 -2.98 -7.08
CA VAL A 34 -7.89 -2.22 -7.53
C VAL A 34 -9.17 -2.89 -7.01
N ASN A 35 -9.25 -4.19 -7.13
CA ASN A 35 -10.40 -4.94 -6.66
C ASN A 35 -10.54 -4.85 -5.13
N ALA A 36 -9.42 -4.92 -4.41
CA ALA A 36 -9.43 -4.79 -2.96
C ALA A 36 -9.97 -3.42 -2.54
N ARG A 37 -9.59 -2.37 -3.26
CA ARG A 37 -10.10 -1.04 -2.98
C ARG A 37 -11.61 -0.98 -3.17
N HIS A 38 -12.10 -1.54 -4.26
CA HIS A 38 -13.54 -1.56 -4.54
C HIS A 38 -14.32 -2.36 -3.51
N ARG A 39 -13.68 -3.34 -2.91
CA ARG A 39 -14.32 -4.19 -1.90
C ARG A 39 -14.17 -3.64 -0.48
N GLY A 40 -13.56 -2.47 -0.35
CA GLY A 40 -13.41 -1.84 0.96
C GLY A 40 -12.24 -2.36 1.79
N LEU A 41 -11.35 -3.15 1.19
CA LEU A 41 -10.18 -3.65 1.90
C LEU A 41 -9.06 -2.62 2.01
N LEU A 42 -9.14 -1.54 1.25
CA LEU A 42 -8.20 -0.44 1.29
C LEU A 42 -8.98 0.87 1.32
N PRO A 43 -8.45 1.90 1.98
CA PRO A 43 -9.12 3.20 1.98
C PRO A 43 -8.98 3.87 0.62
N ALA A 44 -9.67 4.98 0.42
CA ALA A 44 -9.57 5.73 -0.82
C ALA A 44 -8.16 6.27 -0.99
N PRO A 45 -7.54 6.06 -2.14
CA PRO A 45 -6.16 6.52 -2.36
C PRO A 45 -6.12 7.99 -2.78
N ILE A 46 -4.91 8.54 -2.72
CA ILE A 46 -4.62 9.84 -3.34
C ILE A 46 -4.22 9.54 -4.77
N ALA A 47 -4.93 10.11 -5.72
CA ALA A 47 -4.61 9.96 -7.14
C ALA A 47 -3.60 11.03 -7.54
N VAL A 48 -2.56 10.62 -8.23
CA VAL A 48 -1.55 11.54 -8.73
C VAL A 48 -1.94 11.95 -10.16
N ASN A 49 -2.25 13.22 -10.35
CA ASN A 49 -2.71 13.72 -11.63
C ASN A 49 -1.75 13.40 -12.75
N GLY A 50 -2.30 12.99 -13.88
CA GLY A 50 -1.51 12.69 -15.06
C GLY A 50 -0.81 11.35 -15.03
N THR A 51 -1.11 10.51 -14.04
CA THR A 51 -0.50 9.19 -13.92
C THR A 51 -1.55 8.17 -13.51
N ASN A 52 -1.17 6.90 -13.51
CA ASN A 52 -1.98 5.82 -12.98
C ASN A 52 -1.51 5.39 -11.59
N ILE A 53 -0.81 6.28 -10.91
CA ILE A 53 -0.22 5.97 -9.61
C ILE A 53 -1.19 6.38 -8.51
N TYR A 54 -1.39 5.49 -7.54
CA TYR A 54 -2.14 5.78 -6.34
C TYR A 54 -1.21 5.71 -5.15
N ILE A 55 -1.41 6.61 -4.19
CA ILE A 55 -0.63 6.62 -2.96
C ILE A 55 -1.57 6.74 -1.76
N TRP A 56 -1.08 6.31 -0.62
CA TRP A 56 -1.78 6.40 0.65
C TRP A 56 -0.83 6.91 1.70
N GLU A 57 -1.36 7.51 2.75
CA GLU A 57 -0.55 7.77 3.93
C GLU A 57 -0.26 6.44 4.61
N ARG A 58 1.01 6.19 4.93
CA ARG A 58 1.40 4.90 5.52
C ARG A 58 0.64 4.60 6.80
N LYS A 59 0.46 5.60 7.64
CA LYS A 59 -0.25 5.41 8.91
C LYS A 59 -1.71 5.02 8.70
N GLU A 60 -2.34 5.62 7.70
CA GLU A 60 -3.75 5.37 7.44
C GLU A 60 -3.97 3.99 6.84
N VAL A 61 -3.12 3.61 5.91
CA VAL A 61 -3.32 2.36 5.17
C VAL A 61 -2.75 1.14 5.89
N ARG A 62 -1.82 1.34 6.82
CA ARG A 62 -1.12 0.23 7.48
C ARG A 62 -2.07 -0.81 8.08
N PRO A 63 -3.07 -0.42 8.88
CA PRO A 63 -3.98 -1.42 9.44
C PRO A 63 -4.77 -2.18 8.37
N PHE A 64 -5.10 -1.52 7.26
CA PHE A 64 -5.80 -2.18 6.15
C PHE A 64 -4.90 -3.19 5.47
N VAL A 65 -3.65 -2.82 5.22
CA VAL A 65 -2.68 -3.72 4.58
C VAL A 65 -2.41 -4.92 5.47
N ASP A 66 -2.24 -4.70 6.77
CA ASP A 66 -1.96 -5.79 7.71
C ASP A 66 -3.15 -6.76 7.79
N ALA A 67 -4.36 -6.24 7.82
CA ALA A 67 -5.55 -7.08 7.86
C ALA A 67 -5.67 -7.90 6.57
N TRP A 68 -5.46 -7.28 5.43
CA TRP A 68 -5.52 -7.98 4.16
C TRP A 68 -4.43 -9.04 4.06
N LYS A 69 -3.23 -8.72 4.57
CA LYS A 69 -2.13 -9.67 4.58
C LYS A 69 -2.49 -10.94 5.35
N LEU A 70 -3.18 -10.79 6.46
CA LEU A 70 -3.66 -11.94 7.22
C LEU A 70 -4.63 -12.79 6.41
N ILE A 71 -5.56 -12.15 5.70
CA ILE A 71 -6.51 -12.86 4.86
C ILE A 71 -5.78 -13.63 3.77
N LEU A 72 -4.81 -12.99 3.12
CA LEU A 72 -4.04 -13.65 2.07
C LEU A 72 -3.24 -14.82 2.60
N ASN A 73 -2.64 -14.68 3.77
CA ASN A 73 -1.87 -15.76 4.37
C ASN A 73 -2.75 -16.97 4.70
N VAL A 74 -3.95 -16.73 5.22
CA VAL A 74 -4.90 -17.79 5.50
C VAL A 74 -5.28 -18.51 4.21
N ARG A 75 -5.60 -17.77 3.16
CA ARG A 75 -5.97 -18.36 1.88
C ARG A 75 -4.85 -19.21 1.30
N ARG A 76 -3.62 -18.70 1.37
CA ARG A 76 -2.46 -19.42 0.84
C ARG A 76 -2.20 -20.69 1.61
N THR A 77 -2.39 -20.67 2.92
CA THR A 77 -2.22 -21.84 3.75
C THR A 77 -3.29 -22.89 3.44
N VAL A 78 -4.54 -22.48 3.36
CA VAL A 78 -5.63 -23.39 3.06
C VAL A 78 -5.47 -23.99 1.67
N LYS A 79 -5.04 -23.18 0.72
CA LYS A 79 -4.88 -23.66 -0.66
C LYS A 79 -3.85 -24.77 -0.77
N ASN A 80 -2.86 -24.78 0.11
CA ASN A 80 -1.81 -25.79 0.08
C ASN A 80 -2.13 -27.02 0.90
N GLY A 81 -3.23 -27.00 1.60
CA GLY A 81 -3.66 -28.11 2.43
C GLY A 81 -4.33 -29.22 1.68
#